data_18245025ce6e2d1d27dc83237fb4f481
#
_entry.id   18245025ce6e2d1d27dc83237fb4f481
#
_cell.length_a   1.000
_cell.length_b   1.000
_cell.length_c   1.000
_cell.angle_alpha   90.00
_cell.angle_beta   90.00
_cell.angle_gamma   90.00
#
_symmetry.space_group_name_H-M   'P 1'
#
loop_
_entity.id
_entity.type
_entity.pdbx_description
1 polymer ?
#
loop_
_entity_poly.entity_id
_entity_poly.type
_entity_poly.pdbx_seq_one_letter_code
_entity_poly.pdbx_strand_id
1 'polypeptide(L)'
;MKKYFLILASLVLAACSSSVEDLTYSTKPILNITSNLSPLIQVETSQKSALIKNKSQQLLNISYYLYWYDHLGVTQTWENQQESYSAQLLLKPQEEKSIDLIKPTAESKNYRLYLK
;
A
#
# COMPACT_ATOMS: atom_id res chain seq x y z
N MET A 1 42.03 30.36 3.43
CA MET A 1 40.92 30.42 2.48
C MET A 1 40.74 29.16 1.67
N LYS A 2 41.78 28.55 1.13
CA LYS A 2 41.65 27.32 0.34
C LYS A 2 41.15 26.09 1.13
N LYS A 3 41.39 26.06 2.43
CA LYS A 3 40.95 24.95 3.29
C LYS A 3 39.42 24.90 3.50
N TYR A 4 38.77 26.05 3.46
CA TYR A 4 37.31 26.10 3.64
C TYR A 4 36.55 25.68 2.39
N PHE A 5 37.14 25.81 1.24
CA PHE A 5 36.56 25.39 -0.04
C PHE A 5 36.47 23.88 -0.19
N LEU A 6 37.48 23.14 0.34
CA LEU A 6 37.53 21.71 0.28
C LEU A 6 36.51 21.02 1.23
N ILE A 7 36.22 21.65 2.37
CA ILE A 7 35.26 21.15 3.35
C ILE A 7 33.82 21.29 2.81
N LEU A 8 33.50 22.34 2.10
CA LEU A 8 32.21 22.55 1.47
C LEU A 8 31.91 21.50 0.37
N ALA A 9 32.91 21.16 -0.42
CA ALA A 9 32.77 20.18 -1.50
C ALA A 9 32.48 18.75 -0.97
N SER A 10 33.08 18.38 0.16
CA SER A 10 32.87 17.06 0.75
C SER A 10 31.46 16.90 1.39
N LEU A 11 30.87 17.99 1.89
CA LEU A 11 29.51 17.97 2.43
C LEU A 11 28.42 17.75 1.35
N VAL A 12 28.64 18.29 0.15
CA VAL A 12 27.72 18.12 -0.98
C VAL A 12 27.69 16.67 -1.46
N LEU A 13 28.84 15.98 -1.46
CA LEU A 13 28.91 14.58 -1.87
C LEU A 13 28.21 13.62 -0.89
N ALA A 14 28.24 13.92 0.41
CA ALA A 14 27.56 13.11 1.41
C ALA A 14 26.03 13.19 1.30
N ALA A 15 25.49 14.35 0.91
CA ALA A 15 24.05 14.54 0.73
C ALA A 15 23.49 13.78 -0.48
N CYS A 16 24.28 13.58 -1.53
CA CYS A 16 23.84 12.86 -2.73
C CYS A 16 23.76 11.35 -2.52
N SER A 17 24.57 10.76 -1.66
CA SER A 17 24.56 9.31 -1.44
C SER A 17 23.40 8.83 -0.57
N SER A 18 22.86 9.66 0.32
CA SER A 18 21.73 9.27 1.18
C SER A 18 20.38 9.25 0.46
N SER A 19 20.21 10.00 -0.63
CA SER A 19 18.94 10.03 -1.38
C SER A 19 18.75 8.83 -2.29
N VAL A 20 19.81 8.07 -2.62
CA VAL A 20 19.72 6.89 -3.49
C VAL A 20 19.20 5.66 -2.75
N GLU A 21 19.42 5.56 -1.46
CA GLU A 21 18.95 4.42 -0.65
C GLU A 21 17.45 4.41 -0.48
N ASP A 22 16.80 5.58 -0.40
CA ASP A 22 15.35 5.70 -0.20
C ASP A 22 14.53 5.27 -1.43
N LEU A 23 15.14 5.18 -2.60
CA LEU A 23 14.45 4.79 -3.83
C LEU A 23 14.42 3.29 -4.06
N THR A 24 15.17 2.50 -3.30
CA THR A 24 15.40 1.08 -3.59
C THR A 24 14.33 0.16 -3.01
N TYR A 25 13.64 0.54 -1.93
CA TYR A 25 12.63 -0.29 -1.28
C TYR A 25 11.43 0.55 -0.84
N SER A 26 10.29 0.31 -1.47
CA SER A 26 9.03 0.90 -1.01
C SER A 26 8.30 -0.12 -0.12
N THR A 27 8.04 0.26 1.13
CA THR A 27 7.23 -0.53 2.07
C THR A 27 5.80 -0.02 2.17
N LYS A 28 5.45 1.00 1.37
CA LYS A 28 4.11 1.57 1.36
C LYS A 28 3.16 0.68 0.59
N PRO A 29 1.96 0.40 1.14
CA PRO A 29 0.97 -0.38 0.42
C PRO A 29 0.50 0.35 -0.84
N ILE A 30 0.14 -0.44 -1.85
CA ILE A 30 -0.40 0.07 -3.11
C ILE A 30 -1.92 -0.04 -3.03
N LEU A 31 -2.60 1.09 -3.18
CA LEU A 31 -4.06 1.15 -3.17
C LEU A 31 -4.54 1.50 -4.57
N ASN A 32 -5.32 0.61 -5.18
CA ASN A 32 -5.94 0.84 -6.47
C ASN A 32 -7.47 0.83 -6.31
N ILE A 33 -8.10 1.91 -6.73
CA ILE A 33 -9.56 2.06 -6.67
C ILE A 33 -10.05 2.44 -8.06
N THR A 34 -11.08 1.75 -8.56
CA THR A 34 -11.66 2.10 -9.86
C THR A 34 -12.21 3.52 -9.84
N SER A 35 -12.20 4.17 -11.01
CA SER A 35 -12.57 5.58 -11.13
C SER A 35 -14.04 5.85 -10.76
N ASN A 36 -14.91 4.90 -10.97
CA ASN A 36 -16.33 5.02 -10.61
C ASN A 36 -16.56 4.87 -9.10
N LEU A 37 -15.68 4.15 -8.40
CA LEU A 37 -15.80 3.92 -6.97
C LEU A 37 -15.06 4.98 -6.14
N SER A 38 -13.95 5.49 -6.65
CA SER A 38 -13.05 6.39 -5.93
C SER A 38 -13.75 7.61 -5.29
N PRO A 39 -14.69 8.31 -5.97
CA PRO A 39 -15.36 9.45 -5.35
C PRO A 39 -16.37 9.06 -4.27
N LEU A 40 -16.76 7.80 -4.19
CA LEU A 40 -17.81 7.33 -3.27
C LEU A 40 -17.28 6.82 -1.94
N ILE A 41 -15.99 6.55 -1.83
CA ILE A 41 -15.40 5.93 -0.65
C ILE A 41 -14.18 6.69 -0.15
N GLN A 42 -13.87 6.44 1.11
CA GLN A 42 -12.63 6.87 1.75
C GLN A 42 -11.93 5.63 2.31
N VAL A 43 -10.63 5.51 2.05
CA VAL A 43 -9.85 4.34 2.46
C VAL A 43 -8.64 4.79 3.28
N GLU A 44 -8.48 4.18 4.45
CA GLU A 44 -7.29 4.34 5.28
C GLU A 44 -6.60 3.00 5.41
N THR A 45 -5.34 2.93 5.01
CA THR A 45 -4.56 1.69 5.05
C THR A 45 -3.54 1.71 6.18
N SER A 46 -3.34 0.53 6.78
CA SER A 46 -2.27 0.29 7.74
C SER A 46 -1.55 -1.00 7.36
N GLN A 47 -0.59 -1.43 8.17
CA GLN A 47 0.12 -2.68 7.89
C GLN A 47 -0.73 -3.94 8.10
N LYS A 48 -1.80 -3.83 8.90
CA LYS A 48 -2.61 -4.98 9.30
C LYS A 48 -4.05 -4.91 8.84
N SER A 49 -4.53 -3.72 8.48
CA SER A 49 -5.94 -3.53 8.15
C SER A 49 -6.14 -2.39 7.17
N ALA A 50 -7.29 -2.39 6.52
CA ALA A 50 -7.78 -1.28 5.72
C ALA A 50 -9.17 -0.91 6.20
N LEU A 51 -9.39 0.37 6.46
CA LEU A 51 -10.68 0.91 6.87
C LEU A 51 -11.32 1.57 5.66
N ILE A 52 -12.53 1.14 5.29
CA ILE A 52 -13.24 1.64 4.12
C ILE A 52 -14.56 2.24 4.57
N LYS A 53 -14.77 3.50 4.20
CA LYS A 53 -16.00 4.24 4.50
C LYS A 53 -16.76 4.55 3.22
N ASN A 54 -18.06 4.27 3.24
CA ASN A 54 -18.97 4.70 2.19
C ASN A 54 -19.41 6.14 2.46
N LYS A 55 -18.93 7.09 1.67
CA LYS A 55 -19.29 8.51 1.78
C LYS A 55 -20.56 8.87 1.02
N SER A 56 -21.10 7.93 0.27
CA SER A 56 -22.26 8.16 -0.59
C SER A 56 -23.56 7.92 0.16
N GLN A 57 -24.67 8.25 -0.51
CA GLN A 57 -26.03 7.99 -0.04
C GLN A 57 -26.57 6.66 -0.58
N GLN A 58 -25.73 5.87 -1.25
CA GLN A 58 -26.12 4.62 -1.87
C GLN A 58 -25.50 3.44 -1.13
N LEU A 59 -26.19 2.30 -1.20
CA LEU A 59 -25.60 1.03 -0.77
C LEU A 59 -24.52 0.63 -1.76
N LEU A 60 -23.32 0.32 -1.28
CA LEU A 60 -22.19 -0.08 -2.11
C LEU A 60 -21.84 -1.53 -1.86
N ASN A 61 -21.69 -2.30 -2.94
CA ASN A 61 -21.12 -3.63 -2.92
C ASN A 61 -19.74 -3.57 -3.57
N ILE A 62 -18.72 -3.66 -2.75
CA ILE A 62 -17.33 -3.48 -3.18
C ILE A 62 -16.65 -4.83 -3.25
N SER A 63 -16.07 -5.15 -4.40
CA SER A 63 -15.20 -6.31 -4.54
C SER A 63 -13.76 -5.87 -4.24
N TYR A 64 -13.02 -6.66 -3.45
CA TYR A 64 -11.63 -6.34 -3.21
C TYR A 64 -10.73 -7.54 -3.44
N TYR A 65 -9.50 -7.23 -3.85
CA TYR A 65 -8.47 -8.21 -4.15
C TYR A 65 -7.21 -7.79 -3.41
N LEU A 66 -6.65 -8.71 -2.63
CA LEU A 66 -5.46 -8.45 -1.81
C LEU A 66 -4.31 -9.29 -2.34
N TYR A 67 -3.19 -8.62 -2.66
CA TYR A 67 -1.95 -9.23 -3.12
C TYR A 67 -0.84 -8.90 -2.13
N TRP A 68 -0.05 -9.89 -1.75
CA TRP A 68 1.10 -9.68 -0.90
C TRP A 68 2.40 -9.96 -1.64
N TYR A 69 3.43 -9.21 -1.29
CA TYR A 69 4.76 -9.29 -1.89
C TYR A 69 5.81 -9.38 -0.78
N ASP A 70 6.93 -10.08 -1.06
CA ASP A 70 8.08 -10.07 -0.17
C ASP A 70 8.91 -8.79 -0.36
N HIS A 71 10.06 -8.71 0.33
CA HIS A 71 10.93 -7.53 0.26
C HIS A 71 11.56 -7.32 -1.12
N LEU A 72 11.58 -8.35 -1.96
CA LEU A 72 12.09 -8.26 -3.34
C LEU A 72 10.99 -8.00 -4.36
N GLY A 73 9.73 -7.88 -3.92
CA GLY A 73 8.59 -7.66 -4.79
C GLY A 73 8.03 -8.95 -5.40
N VAL A 74 8.42 -10.11 -4.89
CA VAL A 74 7.89 -11.39 -5.38
C VAL A 74 6.52 -11.64 -4.76
N THR A 75 5.55 -11.99 -5.60
CA THR A 75 4.18 -12.27 -5.16
C THR A 75 4.16 -13.47 -4.22
N GLN A 76 3.57 -13.28 -3.05
CA GLN A 76 3.38 -14.35 -2.07
C GLN A 76 2.04 -15.02 -2.33
N THR A 77 2.01 -16.35 -2.30
CA THR A 77 0.82 -17.12 -2.64
C THR A 77 0.15 -17.69 -1.40
N TRP A 78 -1.16 -17.81 -1.48
CA TRP A 78 -1.99 -18.46 -0.48
C TRP A 78 -1.94 -19.98 -0.65
N GLU A 79 -2.54 -20.70 0.28
CA GLU A 79 -2.78 -22.13 0.09
C GLU A 79 -3.50 -22.33 -1.25
N ASN A 80 -3.24 -23.42 -1.95
CA ASN A 80 -3.71 -23.69 -3.31
C ASN A 80 -3.07 -22.82 -4.40
N GLN A 81 -1.93 -22.17 -4.10
CA GLN A 81 -1.16 -21.36 -5.06
C GLN A 81 -1.92 -20.15 -5.61
N GLN A 82 -2.91 -19.65 -4.89
CA GLN A 82 -3.61 -18.44 -5.28
C GLN A 82 -2.74 -17.22 -5.04
N GLU A 83 -2.70 -16.32 -6.02
CA GLU A 83 -1.90 -15.10 -5.95
C GLU A 83 -2.62 -13.95 -5.23
N SER A 84 -3.93 -14.06 -5.05
CA SER A 84 -4.72 -13.03 -4.39
C SER A 84 -5.78 -13.64 -3.49
N TYR A 85 -6.14 -12.89 -2.48
CA TYR A 85 -7.35 -13.14 -1.68
C TYR A 85 -8.42 -12.17 -2.17
N SER A 86 -9.62 -12.68 -2.45
CA SER A 86 -10.73 -11.84 -2.91
C SER A 86 -11.97 -12.05 -2.04
N ALA A 87 -12.71 -10.97 -1.84
CA ALA A 87 -13.98 -11.00 -1.12
C ALA A 87 -14.82 -9.80 -1.50
N GLN A 88 -16.02 -9.74 -0.97
CA GLN A 88 -16.97 -8.64 -1.17
C GLN A 88 -17.26 -7.96 0.15
N LEU A 89 -17.46 -6.64 0.08
CA LEU A 89 -17.76 -5.79 1.22
C LEU A 89 -19.02 -5.00 0.92
N LEU A 90 -20.05 -5.18 1.72
CA LEU A 90 -21.31 -4.46 1.59
C LEU A 90 -21.33 -3.31 2.60
N LEU A 91 -21.46 -2.08 2.10
CA LEU A 91 -21.46 -0.88 2.93
C LEU A 91 -22.74 -0.08 2.71
N LYS A 92 -23.49 0.14 3.78
CA LYS A 92 -24.63 1.06 3.79
C LYS A 92 -24.14 2.50 3.69
N PRO A 93 -25.02 3.47 3.34
CA PRO A 93 -24.63 4.88 3.34
C PRO A 93 -23.97 5.30 4.67
N GLN A 94 -22.80 5.95 4.57
CA GLN A 94 -22.02 6.44 5.71
C GLN A 94 -21.41 5.35 6.61
N GLU A 95 -21.60 4.09 6.29
CA GLU A 95 -21.02 2.98 7.04
C GLU A 95 -19.54 2.82 6.74
N GLU A 96 -18.77 2.45 7.75
CA GLU A 96 -17.38 2.06 7.56
C GLU A 96 -17.12 0.66 8.13
N LYS A 97 -16.26 -0.08 7.44
CA LYS A 97 -15.85 -1.41 7.86
C LYS A 97 -14.35 -1.58 7.71
N SER A 98 -13.77 -2.39 8.57
CA SER A 98 -12.35 -2.73 8.53
C SER A 98 -12.17 -4.09 7.87
N ILE A 99 -11.15 -4.20 7.01
CA ILE A 99 -10.72 -5.45 6.40
C ILE A 99 -9.41 -5.86 7.06
N ASP A 100 -9.36 -7.10 7.56
CA ASP A 100 -8.11 -7.67 8.06
C ASP A 100 -7.24 -8.12 6.87
N LEU A 101 -6.01 -7.64 6.84
CA LEU A 101 -5.06 -7.92 5.77
C LEU A 101 -4.16 -9.09 6.19
N ILE A 102 -4.68 -10.30 6.09
CA ILE A 102 -3.99 -11.51 6.51
C ILE A 102 -2.87 -11.84 5.53
N LYS A 103 -1.67 -12.09 6.04
CA LYS A 103 -0.50 -12.43 5.24
C LYS A 103 -0.50 -13.91 4.88
N PRO A 104 -0.25 -14.27 3.61
CA PRO A 104 -0.15 -15.67 3.22
C PRO A 104 1.13 -16.36 3.71
N THR A 105 2.21 -15.61 3.88
CA THR A 105 3.51 -16.13 4.31
C THR A 105 4.15 -15.19 5.34
N ALA A 106 5.15 -15.71 6.07
CA ALA A 106 5.93 -14.90 7.00
C ALA A 106 6.82 -13.88 6.27
N GLU A 107 7.15 -14.13 5.01
CA GLU A 107 7.95 -13.24 4.17
C GLU A 107 7.15 -12.09 3.56
N SER A 108 5.84 -12.07 3.71
CA SER A 108 4.97 -11.01 3.21
C SER A 108 5.28 -9.68 3.89
N LYS A 109 5.68 -8.66 3.10
CA LYS A 109 6.13 -7.36 3.61
C LYS A 109 5.30 -6.19 3.13
N ASN A 110 4.83 -6.24 1.89
CA ASN A 110 4.04 -5.18 1.29
C ASN A 110 2.85 -5.76 0.55
N TYR A 111 1.81 -4.96 0.38
CA TYR A 111 0.60 -5.44 -0.27
C TYR A 111 0.05 -4.44 -1.27
N ARG A 112 -0.76 -4.95 -2.18
CA ARG A 112 -1.63 -4.19 -3.05
C ARG A 112 -3.07 -4.54 -2.72
N LEU A 113 -3.89 -3.53 -2.50
CA LEU A 113 -5.33 -3.67 -2.32
C LEU A 113 -6.04 -3.02 -3.49
N TYR A 114 -6.80 -3.83 -4.23
CA TYR A 114 -7.57 -3.38 -5.39
C TYR A 114 -9.05 -3.40 -5.05
N LEU A 115 -9.72 -2.27 -5.20
CA LEU A 115 -11.15 -2.10 -4.92
C LEU A 115 -11.91 -1.73 -6.18
N LYS A 116 -13.00 -2.44 -6.44
CA LYS A 116 -13.85 -2.14 -7.60
C LYS A 116 -15.35 -2.38 -7.32
#